data_6edd669dcf68c08a924660c7377cf88e
#
_entry.id   6edd669dcf68c08a924660c7377cf88e
#
_cell.length_a   1.000
_cell.length_b   1.000
_cell.length_c   1.000
_cell.angle_alpha   90.00
_cell.angle_beta   90.00
_cell.angle_gamma   90.00
#
_symmetry.space_group_name_H-M   'P 1'
#
loop_
_entity.id
_entity.type
_entity.pdbx_description
1 polymer ?
#
loop_
_entity_poly.entity_id
_entity_poly.type
_entity_poly.pdbx_seq_one_letter_code
_entity_poly.pdbx_strand_id
1 'polypeptide(L)'
;MKQFIAFVRKEFFHIFRDRRTMLILLGMPVVQIILFGFAITTEVKNVRVAILDPSNDVVTRRIIDRLDASEYFSVTTNLNTPDEVEKSFRRGDIDLAVIFSEQFANHVYTGDACVQLVADATDPNTATTQTGYAANIISSAGREMLPAGMQVSTIVPEVKLLYNPQMKSAYNFVPGVMGLILMLICAMMTSISIVREKETGTMEILLVSPVKPLFIILAKAVPYFVLSFVNLTTILLLSVYVLDVPVAGSLFWLIVVSLLFIFVSLALGLLISSVTRTQGAAMLASGLILMMPTMLLSGMIFPIESMPLLLQGISAVLPARWYIQAVRKLMIEGVDISLVLTEVSILAVMAVALITISFKKFKNRLE
;
A
#
# COMPACT_ATOMS: atom_id res chain seq x y z
N MET A 1 -15.85 -18.96 33.73
CA MET A 1 -14.45 -18.91 33.30
C MET A 1 -13.91 -20.25 32.78
N LYS A 2 -14.01 -21.36 33.51
CA LYS A 2 -13.49 -22.69 33.07
C LYS A 2 -14.06 -23.15 31.71
N GLN A 3 -15.35 -22.94 31.46
CA GLN A 3 -16.01 -23.30 30.20
C GLN A 3 -15.47 -22.49 29.02
N PHE A 4 -15.29 -21.17 29.18
CA PHE A 4 -14.72 -20.30 28.15
C PHE A 4 -13.31 -20.76 27.75
N ILE A 5 -12.44 -21.02 28.74
CA ILE A 5 -11.09 -21.52 28.48
C ILE A 5 -11.09 -22.86 27.77
N ALA A 6 -12.01 -23.76 28.13
CA ALA A 6 -12.15 -25.06 27.44
C ALA A 6 -12.57 -24.87 25.97
N PHE A 7 -13.49 -23.94 25.66
CA PHE A 7 -13.88 -23.61 24.30
C PHE A 7 -12.71 -22.99 23.51
N VAL A 8 -12.00 -22.03 24.08
CA VAL A 8 -10.83 -21.43 23.43
C VAL A 8 -9.78 -22.50 23.11
N ARG A 9 -9.49 -23.39 24.08
CA ARG A 9 -8.53 -24.48 23.88
C ARG A 9 -8.98 -25.45 22.77
N LYS A 10 -10.26 -25.80 22.72
CA LYS A 10 -10.84 -26.63 21.64
C LYS A 10 -10.63 -25.98 20.29
N GLU A 11 -10.91 -24.67 20.15
CA GLU A 11 -10.77 -23.94 18.89
C GLU A 11 -9.29 -23.84 18.46
N PHE A 12 -8.36 -23.62 19.38
CA PHE A 12 -6.93 -23.68 19.07
C PHE A 12 -6.52 -25.05 18.53
N PHE A 13 -6.91 -26.14 19.18
CA PHE A 13 -6.60 -27.50 18.71
C PHE A 13 -7.21 -27.78 17.33
N HIS A 14 -8.41 -27.27 17.09
CA HIS A 14 -9.09 -27.44 15.81
C HIS A 14 -8.33 -26.76 14.68
N ILE A 15 -7.83 -25.53 14.89
CA ILE A 15 -7.08 -24.77 13.91
C ILE A 15 -5.69 -25.39 13.69
N PHE A 16 -4.94 -25.68 14.77
CA PHE A 16 -3.59 -26.24 14.66
C PHE A 16 -3.56 -27.65 14.06
N ARG A 17 -4.64 -28.40 14.19
CA ARG A 17 -4.75 -29.73 13.58
C ARG A 17 -4.97 -29.68 12.06
N ASP A 18 -5.54 -28.61 11.55
CA ASP A 18 -5.73 -28.38 10.11
C ASP A 18 -4.48 -27.71 9.49
N ARG A 19 -3.52 -28.55 9.12
CA ARG A 19 -2.25 -28.11 8.53
C ARG A 19 -2.42 -27.30 7.25
N ARG A 20 -3.46 -27.58 6.43
CA ARG A 20 -3.72 -26.85 5.19
C ARG A 20 -4.15 -25.42 5.48
N THR A 21 -5.11 -25.26 6.36
CA THR A 21 -5.58 -23.94 6.79
C THR A 21 -4.45 -23.15 7.46
N MET A 22 -3.63 -23.77 8.31
CA MET A 22 -2.48 -23.11 8.94
C MET A 22 -1.43 -22.64 7.92
N LEU A 23 -1.12 -23.46 6.92
CA LEU A 23 -0.17 -23.09 5.88
C LEU A 23 -0.67 -21.91 5.05
N ILE A 24 -1.96 -21.89 4.72
CA ILE A 24 -2.57 -20.76 4.00
C ILE A 24 -2.57 -19.51 4.88
N LEU A 25 -2.97 -19.60 6.15
CA LEU A 25 -3.08 -18.48 7.07
C LEU A 25 -1.75 -17.78 7.35
N LEU A 26 -0.67 -18.55 7.47
CA LEU A 26 0.66 -18.00 7.77
C LEU A 26 1.50 -17.82 6.49
N GLY A 27 1.32 -18.66 5.48
CA GLY A 27 2.10 -18.58 4.25
C GLY A 27 1.62 -17.50 3.28
N MET A 28 0.29 -17.35 3.12
CA MET A 28 -0.28 -16.32 2.23
C MET A 28 0.20 -14.90 2.53
N PRO A 29 0.22 -14.43 3.79
CA PRO A 29 0.75 -13.11 4.14
C PRO A 29 2.21 -12.92 3.72
N VAL A 30 3.04 -13.94 3.93
CA VAL A 30 4.46 -13.91 3.54
C VAL A 30 4.59 -13.77 2.03
N VAL A 31 3.88 -14.60 1.27
CA VAL A 31 3.89 -14.53 -0.20
C VAL A 31 3.36 -13.18 -0.70
N GLN A 32 2.27 -12.70 -0.11
CA GLN A 32 1.67 -11.42 -0.52
C GLN A 32 2.59 -10.23 -0.23
N ILE A 33 3.19 -10.14 0.97
CA ILE A 33 4.08 -9.02 1.29
C ILE A 33 5.34 -9.01 0.41
N ILE A 34 5.89 -10.19 0.10
CA ILE A 34 7.03 -10.32 -0.81
C ILE A 34 6.62 -9.94 -2.23
N LEU A 35 5.48 -10.48 -2.71
CA LEU A 35 5.00 -10.20 -4.06
C LEU A 35 4.67 -8.71 -4.23
N PHE A 36 3.89 -8.13 -3.35
CA PHE A 36 3.53 -6.70 -3.45
C PHE A 36 4.71 -5.78 -3.15
N GLY A 37 5.66 -6.20 -2.31
CA GLY A 37 6.84 -5.41 -1.99
C GLY A 37 7.86 -5.33 -3.15
N PHE A 38 7.98 -6.40 -3.93
CA PHE A 38 8.94 -6.47 -5.04
C PHE A 38 8.31 -6.33 -6.43
N ALA A 39 7.08 -6.83 -6.63
CA ALA A 39 6.47 -6.86 -7.97
C ALA A 39 5.79 -5.53 -8.35
N ILE A 40 5.29 -4.77 -7.37
CA ILE A 40 4.72 -3.46 -7.64
C ILE A 40 5.80 -2.40 -7.37
N THR A 41 6.75 -2.30 -8.29
CA THR A 41 7.73 -1.22 -8.26
C THR A 41 7.27 -0.12 -9.20
N THR A 42 7.05 1.08 -8.66
CA THR A 42 7.00 2.33 -9.41
C THR A 42 8.40 2.99 -9.43
N GLU A 43 9.40 2.23 -9.02
CA GLU A 43 10.78 2.71 -9.03
C GLU A 43 11.24 2.86 -10.48
N VAL A 44 11.71 4.04 -10.79
CA VAL A 44 12.37 4.31 -12.07
C VAL A 44 13.74 3.66 -12.04
N LYS A 45 13.94 2.60 -12.84
CA LYS A 45 15.23 1.93 -13.01
C LYS A 45 15.43 1.59 -14.49
N ASN A 46 16.63 1.77 -14.98
CA ASN A 46 17.00 1.43 -16.36
C ASN A 46 16.08 2.02 -17.42
N VAL A 47 15.63 3.27 -17.24
CA VAL A 47 14.85 3.98 -18.24
C VAL A 47 15.71 4.21 -19.47
N ARG A 48 15.25 3.71 -20.61
CA ARG A 48 15.95 3.87 -21.87
C ARG A 48 15.74 5.28 -22.40
N VAL A 49 16.84 6.04 -22.44
CA VAL A 49 16.82 7.45 -22.84
C VAL A 49 17.40 7.60 -24.24
N ALA A 50 16.65 8.31 -25.09
CA ALA A 50 17.21 8.83 -26.34
C ALA A 50 17.58 10.31 -26.19
N ILE A 51 18.68 10.68 -26.79
CA ILE A 51 19.18 12.04 -26.79
C ILE A 51 19.06 12.63 -28.21
N LEU A 52 18.45 13.81 -28.32
CA LEU A 52 18.49 14.64 -29.49
C LEU A 52 19.27 15.93 -29.15
N ASP A 53 20.53 15.98 -29.53
CA ASP A 53 21.43 17.09 -29.23
C ASP A 53 21.98 17.76 -30.50
N PRO A 54 21.28 18.74 -31.06
CA PRO A 54 21.76 19.50 -32.20
C PRO A 54 22.92 20.44 -31.86
N SER A 55 23.13 20.75 -30.57
CA SER A 55 24.21 21.63 -30.12
C SER A 55 25.55 20.92 -30.04
N ASN A 56 25.54 19.68 -29.57
CA ASN A 56 26.73 18.80 -29.42
C ASN A 56 27.92 19.51 -28.74
N ASP A 57 27.65 20.27 -27.67
CA ASP A 57 28.62 21.07 -26.95
C ASP A 57 29.09 20.40 -25.64
N VAL A 58 30.04 21.02 -24.92
CA VAL A 58 30.59 20.49 -23.66
C VAL A 58 29.55 20.46 -22.56
N VAL A 59 28.57 21.37 -22.57
CA VAL A 59 27.55 21.47 -21.53
C VAL A 59 26.52 20.35 -21.68
N THR A 60 26.06 20.14 -22.92
CA THR A 60 25.11 19.04 -23.22
C THR A 60 25.72 17.69 -22.91
N ARG A 61 26.99 17.46 -23.30
CA ARG A 61 27.71 16.20 -22.99
C ARG A 61 27.79 15.92 -21.51
N ARG A 62 28.10 16.93 -20.68
CA ARG A 62 28.13 16.75 -19.22
C ARG A 62 26.79 16.39 -18.64
N ILE A 63 25.71 16.96 -19.13
CA ILE A 63 24.34 16.64 -18.71
C ILE A 63 24.01 15.19 -19.09
N ILE A 64 24.35 14.78 -20.31
CA ILE A 64 24.15 13.44 -20.83
C ILE A 64 24.94 12.42 -20.00
N ASP A 65 26.24 12.68 -19.75
CA ASP A 65 27.09 11.80 -18.92
C ASP A 65 26.53 11.65 -17.51
N ARG A 66 25.94 12.70 -16.95
CA ARG A 66 25.36 12.67 -15.63
C ARG A 66 24.02 11.91 -15.57
N LEU A 67 23.23 11.96 -16.63
CA LEU A 67 22.04 11.13 -16.79
C LEU A 67 22.41 9.66 -16.91
N ASP A 68 23.41 9.32 -17.75
CA ASP A 68 23.86 7.95 -17.97
C ASP A 68 24.59 7.35 -16.76
N ALA A 69 25.30 8.18 -15.97
CA ALA A 69 25.92 7.75 -14.72
C ALA A 69 24.96 7.52 -13.57
N SER A 70 23.67 7.85 -13.74
CA SER A 70 22.66 7.63 -12.72
C SER A 70 22.15 6.20 -12.74
N GLU A 71 21.70 5.68 -11.59
CA GLU A 71 21.08 4.35 -11.51
C GLU A 71 19.68 4.29 -12.17
N TYR A 72 19.16 5.44 -12.59
CA TYR A 72 17.78 5.57 -13.07
C TYR A 72 17.68 5.48 -14.59
N PHE A 73 18.70 5.98 -15.31
CA PHE A 73 18.67 6.18 -16.75
C PHE A 73 19.79 5.44 -17.44
N SER A 74 19.52 4.95 -18.64
CA SER A 74 20.51 4.40 -19.55
C SER A 74 20.36 5.08 -20.89
N VAL A 75 21.37 5.82 -21.34
CA VAL A 75 21.38 6.49 -22.63
C VAL A 75 21.67 5.44 -23.72
N THR A 76 20.62 5.04 -24.44
CA THR A 76 20.69 3.94 -25.41
C THR A 76 20.87 4.39 -26.84
N THR A 77 20.35 5.59 -27.19
CA THR A 77 20.25 6.02 -28.58
C THR A 77 20.46 7.52 -28.71
N ASN A 78 21.26 7.91 -29.70
CA ASN A 78 21.36 9.30 -30.15
C ASN A 78 20.53 9.46 -31.41
N LEU A 79 19.65 10.47 -31.42
CA LEU A 79 18.76 10.79 -32.53
C LEU A 79 19.23 12.07 -33.22
N ASN A 80 18.96 12.17 -34.51
CA ASN A 80 19.38 13.34 -35.30
C ASN A 80 18.19 14.21 -35.70
N THR A 81 16.99 13.67 -35.70
CA THR A 81 15.78 14.38 -36.16
C THR A 81 14.61 14.19 -35.18
N PRO A 82 13.74 15.21 -35.03
CA PRO A 82 12.52 15.08 -34.21
C PRO A 82 11.59 13.91 -34.65
N ASP A 83 11.54 13.60 -35.94
CA ASP A 83 10.73 12.49 -36.47
C ASP A 83 11.23 11.12 -35.98
N GLU A 84 12.52 11.00 -35.68
CA GLU A 84 13.07 9.77 -35.14
C GLU A 84 12.61 9.54 -33.68
N VAL A 85 12.35 10.61 -32.94
CA VAL A 85 11.84 10.51 -31.55
C VAL A 85 10.50 9.77 -31.53
N GLU A 86 9.55 10.22 -32.37
CA GLU A 86 8.22 9.58 -32.45
C GLU A 86 8.32 8.12 -32.92
N LYS A 87 9.18 7.85 -33.90
CA LYS A 87 9.39 6.48 -34.42
C LYS A 87 9.97 5.56 -33.34
N SER A 88 10.90 6.04 -32.52
CA SER A 88 11.51 5.28 -31.44
C SER A 88 10.52 4.96 -30.32
N PHE A 89 9.63 5.90 -29.96
CA PHE A 89 8.53 5.62 -29.03
C PHE A 89 7.56 4.58 -29.61
N ARG A 90 7.17 4.71 -30.87
CA ARG A 90 6.26 3.73 -31.52
C ARG A 90 6.82 2.32 -31.61
N ARG A 91 8.15 2.17 -31.68
CA ARG A 91 8.83 0.86 -31.65
C ARG A 91 9.01 0.31 -30.25
N GLY A 92 8.82 1.14 -29.22
CA GLY A 92 9.11 0.79 -27.84
C GLY A 92 10.60 0.66 -27.54
N ASP A 93 11.45 1.35 -28.31
CA ASP A 93 12.91 1.32 -28.11
C ASP A 93 13.35 2.21 -26.96
N ILE A 94 12.58 3.27 -26.66
CA ILE A 94 12.85 4.28 -25.65
C ILE A 94 11.65 4.56 -24.77
N ASP A 95 11.92 4.99 -23.54
CA ASP A 95 10.91 5.35 -22.54
C ASP A 95 10.88 6.86 -22.27
N LEU A 96 12.01 7.55 -22.54
CA LEU A 96 12.19 8.99 -22.38
C LEU A 96 13.07 9.54 -23.51
N ALA A 97 12.74 10.72 -24.01
CA ALA A 97 13.63 11.47 -24.89
C ALA A 97 13.99 12.81 -24.27
N VAL A 98 15.27 13.16 -24.34
CA VAL A 98 15.82 14.45 -23.90
C VAL A 98 16.28 15.24 -25.14
N ILE A 99 15.67 16.37 -25.35
CA ILE A 99 15.91 17.21 -26.55
C ILE A 99 16.51 18.54 -26.09
N PHE A 100 17.70 18.83 -26.58
CA PHE A 100 18.38 20.09 -26.31
C PHE A 100 18.07 21.12 -27.39
N SER A 101 18.04 22.40 -27.00
CA SER A 101 17.98 23.50 -28.00
C SER A 101 19.29 23.66 -28.73
N GLU A 102 19.24 24.21 -29.94
CA GLU A 102 20.44 24.59 -30.70
C GLU A 102 21.26 25.62 -29.91
N GLN A 103 22.60 25.58 -30.04
CA GLN A 103 23.54 26.47 -29.34
C GLN A 103 23.32 26.51 -27.81
N PHE A 104 23.05 25.37 -27.23
CA PHE A 104 22.65 25.24 -25.81
C PHE A 104 23.64 25.91 -24.84
N ALA A 105 24.97 25.72 -25.03
CA ALA A 105 25.98 26.33 -24.19
C ALA A 105 25.89 27.87 -24.15
N ASN A 106 25.58 28.52 -25.30
CA ASN A 106 25.42 29.93 -25.36
C ASN A 106 24.17 30.40 -24.60
N HIS A 107 23.07 29.68 -24.77
CA HIS A 107 21.78 29.96 -24.13
C HIS A 107 21.78 29.72 -22.61
N VAL A 108 22.65 28.85 -22.10
CA VAL A 108 22.82 28.67 -20.65
C VAL A 108 23.29 29.95 -19.98
N TYR A 109 24.17 30.71 -20.61
CA TYR A 109 24.68 31.97 -20.04
C TYR A 109 23.70 33.15 -20.20
N THR A 110 22.78 33.08 -21.15
CA THR A 110 21.73 34.12 -21.33
C THR A 110 20.45 33.82 -20.57
N GLY A 111 20.31 32.61 -20.04
CA GLY A 111 19.12 32.15 -19.33
C GLY A 111 17.99 31.59 -20.23
N ASP A 112 18.23 31.46 -21.54
CA ASP A 112 17.25 31.01 -22.52
C ASP A 112 17.44 29.53 -22.90
N ALA A 113 18.32 28.78 -22.23
CA ALA A 113 18.55 27.36 -22.48
C ALA A 113 17.29 26.55 -22.19
N CYS A 114 16.85 25.77 -23.16
CA CYS A 114 15.68 24.93 -23.04
C CYS A 114 16.05 23.45 -23.24
N VAL A 115 15.58 22.61 -22.31
CA VAL A 115 15.61 21.16 -22.45
C VAL A 115 14.18 20.66 -22.45
N GLN A 116 13.76 19.99 -23.50
CA GLN A 116 12.45 19.37 -23.60
C GLN A 116 12.57 17.91 -23.20
N LEU A 117 11.71 17.46 -22.28
CA LEU A 117 11.55 16.08 -21.88
C LEU A 117 10.27 15.52 -22.51
N VAL A 118 10.39 14.45 -23.27
CA VAL A 118 9.26 13.73 -23.88
C VAL A 118 9.23 12.32 -23.30
N ALA A 119 8.13 11.92 -22.71
CA ALA A 119 7.97 10.60 -22.11
C ALA A 119 6.74 9.89 -22.66
N ASP A 120 6.77 8.56 -22.65
CA ASP A 120 5.58 7.76 -22.91
C ASP A 120 4.60 7.88 -21.73
N ALA A 121 3.49 8.58 -21.95
CA ALA A 121 2.45 8.80 -20.94
C ALA A 121 1.33 7.75 -20.98
N THR A 122 1.55 6.58 -21.59
CA THR A 122 0.63 5.43 -21.52
C THR A 122 0.41 5.01 -20.06
N ASP A 123 1.46 5.06 -19.24
CA ASP A 123 1.37 5.07 -17.78
C ASP A 123 1.74 6.45 -17.22
N PRO A 124 0.75 7.26 -16.81
CA PRO A 124 0.98 8.63 -16.33
C PRO A 124 1.86 8.69 -15.07
N ASN A 125 1.77 7.70 -14.19
CA ASN A 125 2.56 7.67 -12.95
C ASN A 125 4.05 7.48 -13.25
N THR A 126 4.35 6.51 -14.09
CA THR A 126 5.72 6.22 -14.54
C THR A 126 6.29 7.41 -15.31
N ALA A 127 5.54 7.99 -16.25
CA ALA A 127 5.96 9.14 -17.03
C ALA A 127 6.28 10.36 -16.15
N THR A 128 5.40 10.69 -15.19
CA THR A 128 5.60 11.80 -14.26
C THR A 128 6.85 11.58 -13.38
N THR A 129 7.05 10.36 -12.93
CA THR A 129 8.21 10.03 -12.11
C THR A 129 9.51 10.13 -12.90
N GLN A 130 9.57 9.54 -14.10
CA GLN A 130 10.75 9.59 -14.98
C GLN A 130 11.13 11.02 -15.36
N THR A 131 10.15 11.82 -15.79
CA THR A 131 10.39 13.22 -16.15
C THR A 131 10.83 14.07 -14.95
N GLY A 132 10.28 13.82 -13.76
CA GLY A 132 10.68 14.47 -12.51
C GLY A 132 12.15 14.17 -12.14
N TYR A 133 12.58 12.91 -12.23
CA TYR A 133 13.97 12.53 -11.99
C TYR A 133 14.93 13.15 -13.01
N ALA A 134 14.58 13.05 -14.30
CA ALA A 134 15.39 13.65 -15.37
C ALA A 134 15.54 15.17 -15.18
N ALA A 135 14.43 15.88 -14.91
CA ALA A 135 14.44 17.31 -14.66
C ALA A 135 15.33 17.71 -13.47
N ASN A 136 15.31 16.93 -12.38
CA ASN A 136 16.15 17.15 -11.21
C ASN A 136 17.64 16.96 -11.52
N ILE A 137 18.01 15.90 -12.27
CA ILE A 137 19.40 15.67 -12.66
C ILE A 137 19.88 16.76 -13.59
N ILE A 138 19.09 17.15 -14.60
CA ILE A 138 19.43 18.20 -15.57
C ILE A 138 19.61 19.55 -14.86
N SER A 139 18.68 19.90 -13.95
CA SER A 139 18.76 21.16 -13.21
C SER A 139 19.97 21.21 -12.29
N SER A 140 20.31 20.10 -11.63
CA SER A 140 21.48 20.02 -10.75
C SER A 140 22.79 20.13 -11.55
N ALA A 141 22.86 19.45 -12.70
CA ALA A 141 23.99 19.55 -13.61
C ALA A 141 24.15 20.97 -14.16
N GLY A 142 23.06 21.62 -14.55
CA GLY A 142 23.07 23.01 -15.03
C GLY A 142 23.59 24.01 -14.00
N ARG A 143 23.19 23.84 -12.72
CA ARG A 143 23.66 24.72 -11.61
C ARG A 143 25.15 24.61 -11.36
N GLU A 144 25.72 23.41 -11.41
CA GLU A 144 27.15 23.22 -11.19
C GLU A 144 28.05 23.80 -12.30
N MET A 145 27.47 24.05 -13.48
CA MET A 145 28.20 24.60 -14.63
C MET A 145 28.21 26.13 -14.67
N LEU A 146 27.35 26.77 -13.90
CA LEU A 146 27.32 28.23 -13.83
C LEU A 146 28.50 28.74 -12.98
N PRO A 147 29.23 29.80 -13.44
CA PRO A 147 30.30 30.43 -12.65
C PRO A 147 29.77 30.93 -11.30
N ALA A 148 30.56 30.74 -10.24
CA ALA A 148 30.23 31.22 -8.91
C ALA A 148 30.01 32.75 -8.94
N GLY A 149 28.78 33.22 -8.71
CA GLY A 149 28.38 34.62 -8.74
C GLY A 149 27.44 35.03 -9.87
N MET A 150 27.17 34.17 -10.84
CA MET A 150 26.17 34.43 -11.86
C MET A 150 24.77 34.05 -11.34
N GLN A 151 24.04 35.05 -10.85
CA GLN A 151 22.62 34.89 -10.53
C GLN A 151 21.81 34.88 -11.83
N VAL A 152 21.56 33.71 -12.39
CA VAL A 152 20.52 33.60 -13.40
C VAL A 152 19.18 33.76 -12.66
N SER A 153 18.37 34.73 -13.07
CA SER A 153 17.05 35.04 -12.46
C SER A 153 16.01 33.92 -12.69
N THR A 154 16.45 32.69 -12.75
CA THR A 154 15.56 31.54 -12.87
C THR A 154 15.22 31.06 -11.46
N ILE A 155 13.94 31.13 -11.07
CA ILE A 155 13.45 30.48 -9.84
C ILE A 155 13.61 28.98 -10.05
N VAL A 156 14.67 28.40 -9.49
CA VAL A 156 14.88 26.95 -9.51
C VAL A 156 14.28 26.40 -8.22
N PRO A 157 13.16 25.68 -8.27
CA PRO A 157 12.60 25.08 -7.08
C PRO A 157 13.58 24.03 -6.53
N GLU A 158 13.98 24.18 -5.27
CA GLU A 158 14.70 23.13 -4.54
C GLU A 158 13.69 22.13 -4.01
N VAL A 159 13.62 20.95 -4.63
CA VAL A 159 12.71 19.89 -4.21
C VAL A 159 13.40 19.00 -3.18
N LYS A 160 12.93 19.06 -1.94
CA LYS A 160 13.36 18.15 -0.86
C LYS A 160 12.28 17.12 -0.61
N LEU A 161 12.57 15.86 -0.91
CA LEU A 161 11.69 14.74 -0.60
C LEU A 161 11.86 14.34 0.86
N LEU A 162 10.78 14.41 1.63
CA LEU A 162 10.74 14.00 3.03
C LEU A 162 10.24 12.55 3.13
N TYR A 163 10.64 11.85 4.19
CA TYR A 163 10.20 10.51 4.57
C TYR A 163 10.58 9.35 3.62
N ASN A 164 10.62 9.55 2.33
CA ASN A 164 11.00 8.57 1.33
C ASN A 164 11.87 9.21 0.23
N PRO A 165 13.12 9.65 0.55
CA PRO A 165 13.99 10.33 -0.42
C PRO A 165 14.37 9.46 -1.63
N GLN A 166 14.37 8.12 -1.43
CA GLN A 166 14.69 7.14 -2.47
C GLN A 166 13.47 6.78 -3.33
N MET A 167 12.28 7.34 -3.03
CA MET A 167 11.00 7.07 -3.70
C MET A 167 10.69 5.56 -3.84
N LYS A 168 11.13 4.75 -2.85
CA LYS A 168 10.86 3.31 -2.83
C LYS A 168 9.35 3.05 -2.76
N SER A 169 8.82 2.28 -3.69
CA SER A 169 7.41 1.90 -3.75
C SER A 169 6.94 1.14 -2.52
N ALA A 170 7.82 0.34 -1.91
CA ALA A 170 7.54 -0.44 -0.71
C ALA A 170 7.01 0.45 0.45
N TYR A 171 7.48 1.69 0.59
CA TYR A 171 7.03 2.63 1.62
C TYR A 171 5.52 2.97 1.50
N ASN A 172 5.01 2.98 0.27
CA ASN A 172 3.59 3.22 0.03
C ASN A 172 2.75 1.93 0.13
N PHE A 173 3.27 0.83 -0.45
CA PHE A 173 2.51 -0.42 -0.57
C PHE A 173 2.49 -1.25 0.72
N VAL A 174 3.57 -1.27 1.52
CA VAL A 174 3.63 -2.08 2.75
C VAL A 174 2.49 -1.77 3.72
N PRO A 175 2.22 -0.50 4.11
CA PRO A 175 1.08 -0.18 4.97
C PRO A 175 -0.27 -0.61 4.38
N GLY A 176 -0.43 -0.45 3.06
CA GLY A 176 -1.63 -0.84 2.32
C GLY A 176 -1.86 -2.35 2.35
N VAL A 177 -0.84 -3.11 1.99
CA VAL A 177 -0.88 -4.59 1.96
C VAL A 177 -1.07 -5.16 3.36
N MET A 178 -0.43 -4.56 4.37
CA MET A 178 -0.62 -4.95 5.77
C MET A 178 -2.09 -4.81 6.19
N GLY A 179 -2.73 -3.69 5.85
CA GLY A 179 -4.16 -3.48 6.10
C GLY A 179 -5.05 -4.47 5.35
N LEU A 180 -4.76 -4.70 4.07
CA LEU A 180 -5.50 -5.64 3.23
C LEU A 180 -5.42 -7.07 3.79
N ILE A 181 -4.22 -7.56 4.08
CA ILE A 181 -3.97 -8.92 4.57
C ILE A 181 -4.66 -9.14 5.92
N LEU A 182 -4.43 -8.24 6.89
CA LEU A 182 -5.01 -8.39 8.23
C LEU A 182 -6.53 -8.37 8.17
N MET A 183 -7.13 -7.48 7.37
CA MET A 183 -8.58 -7.42 7.24
C MET A 183 -9.16 -8.66 6.59
N LEU A 184 -8.57 -9.11 5.47
CA LEU A 184 -9.06 -10.30 4.76
C LEU A 184 -8.97 -11.55 5.63
N ILE A 185 -7.82 -11.81 6.23
CA ILE A 185 -7.61 -13.03 7.04
C ILE A 185 -8.54 -13.01 8.25
N CYS A 186 -8.60 -11.91 9.00
CA CYS A 186 -9.45 -11.82 10.18
C CYS A 186 -10.93 -11.99 9.83
N ALA A 187 -11.42 -11.26 8.84
CA ALA A 187 -12.83 -11.29 8.48
C ALA A 187 -13.22 -12.64 7.84
N MET A 188 -12.41 -13.15 6.92
CA MET A 188 -12.68 -14.41 6.23
C MET A 188 -12.68 -15.59 7.20
N MET A 189 -11.65 -15.70 8.04
CA MET A 189 -11.54 -16.84 8.96
C MET A 189 -12.61 -16.82 10.03
N THR A 190 -12.92 -15.66 10.59
CA THR A 190 -14.00 -15.52 11.56
C THR A 190 -15.35 -15.87 10.95
N SER A 191 -15.62 -15.38 9.73
CA SER A 191 -16.88 -15.66 9.05
C SER A 191 -17.03 -17.14 8.71
N ILE A 192 -16.00 -17.78 8.14
CA ILE A 192 -15.99 -19.21 7.79
C ILE A 192 -16.16 -20.07 9.05
N SER A 193 -15.43 -19.77 10.13
CA SER A 193 -15.52 -20.55 11.37
C SER A 193 -16.92 -20.59 11.98
N ILE A 194 -17.64 -19.45 11.93
CA ILE A 194 -19.00 -19.37 12.46
C ILE A 194 -20.01 -20.01 11.50
N VAL A 195 -19.87 -19.75 10.20
CA VAL A 195 -20.76 -20.29 9.18
C VAL A 195 -20.63 -21.81 9.08
N ARG A 196 -19.44 -22.36 9.30
CA ARG A 196 -19.22 -23.81 9.36
C ARG A 196 -20.10 -24.49 10.41
N GLU A 197 -20.20 -23.91 11.62
CA GLU A 197 -21.08 -24.46 12.68
C GLU A 197 -22.56 -24.35 12.29
N LYS A 198 -22.96 -23.33 11.53
CA LYS A 198 -24.32 -23.21 11.01
C LYS A 198 -24.60 -24.25 9.93
N GLU A 199 -23.67 -24.46 9.01
CA GLU A 199 -23.79 -25.36 7.88
C GLU A 199 -23.83 -26.84 8.33
N THR A 200 -23.07 -27.18 9.39
CA THR A 200 -23.04 -28.54 9.97
C THR A 200 -24.14 -28.80 11.00
N GLY A 201 -24.99 -27.81 11.30
CA GLY A 201 -26.07 -27.95 12.29
C GLY A 201 -25.60 -27.97 13.76
N THR A 202 -24.29 -27.87 14.01
CA THR A 202 -23.73 -27.89 15.38
C THR A 202 -24.01 -26.58 16.14
N MET A 203 -24.38 -25.51 15.46
CA MET A 203 -24.72 -24.24 16.07
C MET A 203 -25.94 -24.36 17.00
N GLU A 204 -26.97 -25.16 16.63
CA GLU A 204 -28.17 -25.38 17.44
C GLU A 204 -27.82 -26.09 18.73
N ILE A 205 -26.94 -27.10 18.69
CA ILE A 205 -26.45 -27.81 19.86
C ILE A 205 -25.70 -26.87 20.81
N LEU A 206 -24.88 -25.94 20.25
CA LEU A 206 -24.14 -24.96 21.03
C LEU A 206 -25.07 -23.96 21.73
N LEU A 207 -26.18 -23.60 21.09
CA LEU A 207 -27.17 -22.65 21.62
C LEU A 207 -28.04 -23.25 22.75
N VAL A 208 -28.29 -24.55 22.73
CA VAL A 208 -29.01 -25.28 23.81
C VAL A 208 -28.09 -25.48 25.03
N SER A 209 -26.76 -25.32 24.87
CA SER A 209 -25.82 -25.44 25.98
C SER A 209 -26.01 -24.27 26.99
N PRO A 210 -25.71 -24.47 28.28
CA PRO A 210 -25.83 -23.41 29.31
C PRO A 210 -24.78 -22.30 29.18
N VAL A 211 -24.12 -22.17 28.03
CA VAL A 211 -23.10 -21.17 27.73
C VAL A 211 -23.72 -19.98 27.01
N LYS A 212 -23.47 -18.79 27.49
CA LYS A 212 -23.98 -17.57 26.83
C LYS A 212 -23.42 -17.48 25.41
N PRO A 213 -24.27 -17.20 24.38
CA PRO A 213 -23.83 -17.12 22.96
C PRO A 213 -22.63 -16.18 22.72
N LEU A 214 -22.53 -15.12 23.52
CA LEU A 214 -21.40 -14.19 23.52
C LEU A 214 -20.06 -14.91 23.79
N PHE A 215 -20.01 -15.81 24.77
CA PHE A 215 -18.78 -16.53 25.09
C PHE A 215 -18.36 -17.50 23.99
N ILE A 216 -19.31 -18.07 23.27
CA ILE A 216 -19.03 -18.94 22.13
C ILE A 216 -18.37 -18.14 20.99
N ILE A 217 -18.95 -16.97 20.67
CA ILE A 217 -18.43 -16.09 19.62
C ILE A 217 -17.02 -15.57 19.99
N LEU A 218 -16.83 -15.11 21.23
CA LEU A 218 -15.54 -14.62 21.70
C LEU A 218 -14.51 -15.74 21.73
N ALA A 219 -14.88 -16.96 22.17
CA ALA A 219 -13.97 -18.09 22.20
C ALA A 219 -13.48 -18.49 20.79
N LYS A 220 -14.31 -18.29 19.75
CA LYS A 220 -13.90 -18.48 18.37
C LYS A 220 -13.01 -17.36 17.83
N ALA A 221 -13.24 -16.12 18.27
CA ALA A 221 -12.45 -14.99 17.83
C ALA A 221 -11.01 -14.98 18.41
N VAL A 222 -10.81 -15.48 19.66
CA VAL A 222 -9.51 -15.45 20.33
C VAL A 222 -8.37 -16.13 19.55
N PRO A 223 -8.52 -17.37 19.04
CA PRO A 223 -7.45 -17.99 18.25
C PRO A 223 -7.08 -17.20 16.98
N TYR A 224 -8.08 -16.65 16.28
CA TYR A 224 -7.83 -15.84 15.09
C TYR A 224 -7.17 -14.49 15.43
N PHE A 225 -7.49 -13.92 16.58
CA PHE A 225 -6.79 -12.75 17.09
C PHE A 225 -5.30 -13.04 17.34
N VAL A 226 -4.99 -14.16 17.97
CA VAL A 226 -3.60 -14.58 18.22
C VAL A 226 -2.86 -14.88 16.91
N LEU A 227 -3.47 -15.58 15.98
CA LEU A 227 -2.89 -15.86 14.67
C LEU A 227 -2.66 -14.58 13.88
N SER A 228 -3.58 -13.62 13.94
CA SER A 228 -3.42 -12.33 13.28
C SER A 228 -2.32 -11.49 13.91
N PHE A 229 -2.10 -11.61 15.20
CA PHE A 229 -0.95 -11.01 15.87
C PHE A 229 0.39 -11.63 15.39
N VAL A 230 0.43 -12.95 15.22
CA VAL A 230 1.60 -13.63 14.61
C VAL A 230 1.83 -13.13 13.18
N ASN A 231 0.77 -13.04 12.37
CA ASN A 231 0.86 -12.48 11.01
C ASN A 231 1.35 -11.04 11.01
N LEU A 232 0.82 -10.18 11.89
CA LEU A 232 1.29 -8.80 12.06
C LEU A 232 2.78 -8.76 12.33
N THR A 233 3.26 -9.56 13.29
CA THR A 233 4.68 -9.65 13.64
C THR A 233 5.52 -10.11 12.45
N THR A 234 5.06 -11.14 11.73
CA THR A 234 5.74 -11.65 10.53
C THR A 234 5.83 -10.58 9.42
N ILE A 235 4.71 -9.86 9.17
CA ILE A 235 4.67 -8.78 8.18
C ILE A 235 5.64 -7.66 8.56
N LEU A 236 5.65 -7.22 9.83
CA LEU A 236 6.56 -6.17 10.30
C LEU A 236 8.03 -6.59 10.18
N LEU A 237 8.36 -7.83 10.52
CA LEU A 237 9.72 -8.35 10.36
C LEU A 237 10.14 -8.37 8.88
N LEU A 238 9.28 -8.86 7.99
CA LEU A 238 9.56 -8.87 6.55
C LEU A 238 9.68 -7.45 5.99
N SER A 239 8.83 -6.52 6.44
CA SER A 239 8.87 -5.12 6.00
C SER A 239 10.20 -4.46 6.34
N VAL A 240 10.70 -4.68 7.56
CA VAL A 240 11.95 -4.04 8.03
C VAL A 240 13.18 -4.74 7.46
N TYR A 241 13.25 -6.08 7.52
CA TYR A 241 14.48 -6.81 7.20
C TYR A 241 14.61 -7.25 5.73
N VAL A 242 13.50 -7.33 4.99
CA VAL A 242 13.50 -7.80 3.60
C VAL A 242 13.21 -6.67 2.61
N LEU A 243 12.30 -5.74 2.98
CA LEU A 243 11.89 -4.64 2.11
C LEU A 243 12.53 -3.30 2.48
N ASP A 244 13.38 -3.26 3.51
CA ASP A 244 14.04 -2.03 4.02
C ASP A 244 13.06 -0.87 4.30
N VAL A 245 11.84 -1.19 4.73
CA VAL A 245 10.85 -0.18 5.13
C VAL A 245 11.00 0.09 6.61
N PRO A 246 11.45 1.28 7.02
CA PRO A 246 11.72 1.58 8.41
C PRO A 246 10.42 1.71 9.23
N VAL A 247 10.53 1.47 10.52
CA VAL A 247 9.55 1.93 11.51
C VAL A 247 10.09 3.20 12.15
N ALA A 248 9.79 4.35 11.53
CA ALA A 248 10.33 5.64 11.96
C ALA A 248 9.73 6.13 13.29
N GLY A 249 8.49 5.76 13.58
CA GLY A 249 7.79 6.14 14.80
C GLY A 249 7.79 5.05 15.89
N SER A 250 6.85 5.16 16.83
CA SER A 250 6.74 4.24 17.95
C SER A 250 6.15 2.88 17.55
N LEU A 251 6.96 1.82 17.65
CA LEU A 251 6.52 0.44 17.42
C LEU A 251 5.39 0.03 18.38
N PHE A 252 5.39 0.54 19.61
CA PHE A 252 4.33 0.26 20.58
C PHE A 252 2.96 0.73 20.07
N TRP A 253 2.87 1.99 19.64
CA TRP A 253 1.62 2.54 19.10
C TRP A 253 1.20 1.90 17.79
N LEU A 254 2.16 1.54 16.94
CA LEU A 254 1.90 0.80 15.71
C LEU A 254 1.23 -0.56 16.02
N ILE A 255 1.74 -1.30 17.02
CA ILE A 255 1.14 -2.56 17.45
C ILE A 255 -0.26 -2.33 18.04
N VAL A 256 -0.44 -1.33 18.92
CA VAL A 256 -1.75 -1.03 19.54
C VAL A 256 -2.82 -0.72 18.49
N VAL A 257 -2.50 0.13 17.52
CA VAL A 257 -3.43 0.48 16.43
C VAL A 257 -3.72 -0.74 15.56
N SER A 258 -2.72 -1.58 15.28
CA SER A 258 -2.90 -2.81 14.52
C SER A 258 -3.78 -3.83 15.25
N LEU A 259 -3.64 -3.96 16.58
CA LEU A 259 -4.51 -4.81 17.39
C LEU A 259 -5.96 -4.32 17.39
N LEU A 260 -6.17 -3.01 17.48
CA LEU A 260 -7.50 -2.41 17.32
C LEU A 260 -8.09 -2.73 15.97
N PHE A 261 -7.32 -2.62 14.90
CA PHE A 261 -7.76 -2.94 13.55
C PHE A 261 -8.06 -4.43 13.36
N ILE A 262 -7.24 -5.33 13.91
CA ILE A 262 -7.52 -6.78 13.95
C ILE A 262 -8.88 -7.02 14.60
N PHE A 263 -9.16 -6.35 15.70
CA PHE A 263 -10.44 -6.47 16.41
C PHE A 263 -11.62 -5.99 15.56
N VAL A 264 -11.50 -4.85 14.86
CA VAL A 264 -12.49 -4.37 13.89
C VAL A 264 -12.72 -5.38 12.77
N SER A 265 -11.65 -5.97 12.25
CA SER A 265 -11.70 -6.94 11.15
C SER A 265 -12.37 -8.25 11.56
N LEU A 266 -12.13 -8.71 12.79
CA LEU A 266 -12.86 -9.85 13.37
C LEU A 266 -14.35 -9.55 13.51
N ALA A 267 -14.71 -8.32 13.95
CA ALA A 267 -16.10 -7.88 14.04
C ALA A 267 -16.78 -7.80 12.67
N LEU A 268 -16.08 -7.41 11.62
CA LEU A 268 -16.56 -7.52 10.23
C LEU A 268 -16.84 -8.97 9.84
N GLY A 269 -15.95 -9.89 10.18
CA GLY A 269 -16.16 -11.32 9.95
C GLY A 269 -17.42 -11.85 10.65
N LEU A 270 -17.69 -11.40 11.89
CA LEU A 270 -18.93 -11.69 12.59
C LEU A 270 -20.15 -11.16 11.83
N LEU A 271 -20.09 -9.94 11.33
CA LEU A 271 -21.17 -9.36 10.55
C LEU A 271 -21.44 -10.14 9.26
N ILE A 272 -20.41 -10.51 8.51
CA ILE A 272 -20.53 -11.33 7.29
C ILE A 272 -21.15 -12.70 7.65
N SER A 273 -20.70 -13.34 8.72
CA SER A 273 -21.26 -14.60 9.18
C SER A 273 -22.74 -14.52 9.54
N SER A 274 -23.22 -13.34 9.94
CA SER A 274 -24.65 -13.13 10.26
C SER A 274 -25.55 -13.13 9.02
N VAL A 275 -24.99 -12.82 7.86
CA VAL A 275 -25.74 -12.70 6.58
C VAL A 275 -25.60 -13.98 5.74
N THR A 276 -24.47 -14.64 5.82
CA THR A 276 -24.16 -15.84 5.01
C THR A 276 -24.62 -17.15 5.67
N ARG A 277 -24.94 -18.13 4.83
CA ARG A 277 -25.42 -19.46 5.28
C ARG A 277 -24.46 -20.60 5.00
N THR A 278 -23.58 -20.47 4.01
CA THR A 278 -22.62 -21.49 3.59
C THR A 278 -21.20 -20.94 3.67
N GLN A 279 -20.21 -21.81 3.91
CA GLN A 279 -18.80 -21.45 3.95
C GLN A 279 -18.34 -20.82 2.64
N GLY A 280 -18.79 -21.36 1.48
CA GLY A 280 -18.48 -20.80 0.17
C GLY A 280 -18.99 -19.35 0.01
N ALA A 281 -20.25 -19.08 0.44
CA ALA A 281 -20.80 -17.73 0.41
C ALA A 281 -20.05 -16.77 1.37
N ALA A 282 -19.64 -17.24 2.54
CA ALA A 282 -18.84 -16.46 3.49
C ALA A 282 -17.46 -16.13 2.93
N MET A 283 -16.82 -17.09 2.28
CA MET A 283 -15.51 -16.91 1.62
C MET A 283 -15.60 -15.90 0.47
N LEU A 284 -16.59 -16.05 -0.42
CA LEU A 284 -16.80 -15.13 -1.54
C LEU A 284 -17.16 -13.72 -1.06
N ALA A 285 -18.04 -13.60 -0.08
CA ALA A 285 -18.41 -12.31 0.49
C ALA A 285 -17.21 -11.61 1.14
N SER A 286 -16.44 -12.33 1.95
CA SER A 286 -15.23 -11.76 2.58
C SER A 286 -14.16 -11.43 1.53
N GLY A 287 -13.91 -12.31 0.56
CA GLY A 287 -12.91 -12.10 -0.48
C GLY A 287 -13.28 -10.93 -1.39
N LEU A 288 -14.42 -11.01 -2.08
CA LEU A 288 -14.79 -10.00 -3.09
C LEU A 288 -15.22 -8.67 -2.49
N ILE A 289 -16.09 -8.69 -1.47
CA ILE A 289 -16.67 -7.45 -0.90
C ILE A 289 -15.65 -6.66 -0.10
N LEU A 290 -14.66 -7.33 0.52
CA LEU A 290 -13.62 -6.62 1.27
C LEU A 290 -12.39 -6.33 0.42
N MET A 291 -11.94 -7.25 -0.43
CA MET A 291 -10.69 -7.09 -1.18
C MET A 291 -10.77 -5.95 -2.20
N MET A 292 -11.79 -5.96 -3.10
CA MET A 292 -11.85 -4.96 -4.16
C MET A 292 -11.99 -3.52 -3.64
N PRO A 293 -12.95 -3.21 -2.72
CA PRO A 293 -13.03 -1.86 -2.18
C PRO A 293 -11.78 -1.47 -1.39
N THR A 294 -11.16 -2.40 -0.67
CA THR A 294 -9.94 -2.10 0.07
C THR A 294 -8.78 -1.76 -0.87
N MET A 295 -8.58 -2.51 -1.94
CA MET A 295 -7.52 -2.19 -2.91
C MET A 295 -7.73 -0.84 -3.59
N LEU A 296 -8.96 -0.53 -3.98
CA LEU A 296 -9.27 0.65 -4.79
C LEU A 296 -9.53 1.91 -3.97
N LEU A 297 -10.23 1.78 -2.82
CA LEU A 297 -10.79 2.92 -2.08
C LEU A 297 -10.10 3.19 -0.72
N SER A 298 -9.09 2.42 -0.33
CA SER A 298 -8.42 2.62 0.97
C SER A 298 -7.26 3.63 0.93
N GLY A 299 -6.89 4.14 -0.24
CA GLY A 299 -5.69 4.96 -0.41
C GLY A 299 -4.40 4.13 -0.60
N MET A 300 -4.53 2.79 -0.86
CA MET A 300 -3.38 1.93 -1.11
C MET A 300 -2.81 2.14 -2.53
N ILE A 301 -3.67 2.13 -3.55
CA ILE A 301 -3.28 2.30 -4.95
C ILE A 301 -3.51 3.75 -5.39
N PHE A 302 -4.70 4.27 -5.15
CA PHE A 302 -5.09 5.62 -5.57
C PHE A 302 -5.19 6.55 -4.35
N PRO A 303 -4.62 7.77 -4.39
CA PRO A 303 -4.81 8.77 -3.36
C PRO A 303 -6.30 9.09 -3.18
N ILE A 304 -6.75 9.15 -1.94
CA ILE A 304 -8.17 9.38 -1.63
C ILE A 304 -8.62 10.76 -2.08
N GLU A 305 -7.72 11.73 -1.99
CA GLU A 305 -7.94 13.13 -2.37
C GLU A 305 -8.23 13.30 -3.86
N SER A 306 -7.73 12.37 -4.69
CA SER A 306 -7.97 12.37 -6.15
C SER A 306 -9.32 11.77 -6.54
N MET A 307 -10.03 11.16 -5.59
CA MET A 307 -11.32 10.49 -5.88
C MET A 307 -12.47 11.49 -5.90
N PRO A 308 -13.53 11.25 -6.71
CA PRO A 308 -14.78 11.99 -6.60
C PRO A 308 -15.39 11.91 -5.19
N LEU A 309 -16.07 12.95 -4.73
CA LEU A 309 -16.62 13.05 -3.38
C LEU A 309 -17.49 11.86 -2.96
N LEU A 310 -18.26 11.30 -3.91
CA LEU A 310 -19.06 10.10 -3.66
C LEU A 310 -18.19 8.90 -3.25
N LEU A 311 -17.08 8.67 -3.95
CA LEU A 311 -16.15 7.57 -3.63
C LEU A 311 -15.39 7.83 -2.33
N GLN A 312 -15.05 9.09 -2.04
CA GLN A 312 -14.48 9.46 -0.75
C GLN A 312 -15.41 9.12 0.42
N GLY A 313 -16.74 9.36 0.24
CA GLY A 313 -17.75 9.00 1.22
C GLY A 313 -17.86 7.48 1.44
N ILE A 314 -17.85 6.70 0.36
CA ILE A 314 -17.85 5.22 0.45
C ILE A 314 -16.54 4.73 1.12
N SER A 315 -15.42 5.30 0.74
CA SER A 315 -14.11 5.02 1.32
C SER A 315 -14.10 5.24 2.84
N ALA A 316 -14.79 6.28 3.33
CA ALA A 316 -14.85 6.59 4.77
C ALA A 316 -15.51 5.48 5.63
N VAL A 317 -16.35 4.63 5.02
CA VAL A 317 -16.98 3.49 5.70
C VAL A 317 -16.03 2.28 5.79
N LEU A 318 -14.92 2.27 5.04
CA LEU A 318 -13.96 1.17 5.04
C LEU A 318 -12.97 1.32 6.20
N PRO A 319 -12.91 0.37 7.15
CA PRO A 319 -11.93 0.44 8.24
C PRO A 319 -10.48 0.43 7.76
N ALA A 320 -10.19 -0.27 6.66
CA ALA A 320 -8.86 -0.36 6.09
C ALA A 320 -8.28 1.02 5.69
N ARG A 321 -9.10 1.96 5.23
CA ARG A 321 -8.69 3.34 4.95
C ARG A 321 -8.01 3.97 6.15
N TRP A 322 -8.70 3.98 7.28
CA TRP A 322 -8.24 4.63 8.52
C TRP A 322 -7.00 3.94 9.10
N TYR A 323 -6.97 2.61 9.00
CA TYR A 323 -5.81 1.84 9.44
C TYR A 323 -4.57 2.13 8.58
N ILE A 324 -4.71 2.11 7.26
CA ILE A 324 -3.60 2.36 6.33
C ILE A 324 -3.04 3.77 6.52
N GLN A 325 -3.91 4.77 6.69
CA GLN A 325 -3.49 6.14 7.00
C GLN A 325 -2.74 6.21 8.33
N ALA A 326 -3.27 5.58 9.38
CA ALA A 326 -2.64 5.54 10.70
C ALA A 326 -1.25 4.86 10.65
N VAL A 327 -1.16 3.72 9.96
CA VAL A 327 0.12 2.99 9.82
C VAL A 327 1.13 3.80 9.00
N ARG A 328 0.70 4.45 7.92
CA ARG A 328 1.59 5.29 7.11
C ARG A 328 2.18 6.43 7.95
N LYS A 329 1.35 7.12 8.72
CA LYS A 329 1.78 8.18 9.63
C LYS A 329 2.75 7.68 10.69
N LEU A 330 2.42 6.56 11.37
CA LEU A 330 3.25 6.01 12.44
C LEU A 330 4.53 5.35 11.91
N MET A 331 4.43 4.57 10.82
CA MET A 331 5.55 3.75 10.35
C MET A 331 6.52 4.54 9.46
N ILE A 332 6.00 5.37 8.56
CA ILE A 332 6.82 6.07 7.55
C ILE A 332 7.11 7.50 7.94
N GLU A 333 6.09 8.26 8.35
CA GLU A 333 6.25 9.67 8.71
C GLU A 333 6.83 9.85 10.12
N GLY A 334 6.75 8.81 10.97
CA GLY A 334 7.30 8.82 12.33
C GLY A 334 6.62 9.81 13.26
N VAL A 335 5.35 10.15 13.02
CA VAL A 335 4.61 11.12 13.83
C VAL A 335 4.20 10.55 15.18
N ASP A 336 3.92 11.43 16.15
CA ASP A 336 3.40 11.03 17.45
C ASP A 336 1.94 10.58 17.38
N ILE A 337 1.53 9.73 18.33
CA ILE A 337 0.16 9.20 18.41
C ILE A 337 -0.91 10.29 18.45
N SER A 338 -0.60 11.46 18.99
CA SER A 338 -1.50 12.62 19.03
C SER A 338 -2.04 13.03 17.66
N LEU A 339 -1.24 12.86 16.60
CA LEU A 339 -1.60 13.18 15.21
C LEU A 339 -2.36 12.06 14.50
N VAL A 340 -2.53 10.93 15.17
CA VAL A 340 -3.24 9.74 14.66
C VAL A 340 -4.53 9.46 15.42
N LEU A 341 -4.85 10.28 16.41
CA LEU A 341 -6.05 10.10 17.27
C LEU A 341 -7.36 10.10 16.48
N THR A 342 -7.43 10.82 15.38
CA THR A 342 -8.62 10.84 14.49
C THR A 342 -8.87 9.46 13.92
N GLU A 343 -7.87 8.85 13.30
CA GLU A 343 -7.98 7.52 12.70
C GLU A 343 -8.28 6.45 13.75
N VAL A 344 -7.60 6.52 14.88
CA VAL A 344 -7.82 5.60 16.01
C VAL A 344 -9.23 5.71 16.58
N SER A 345 -9.73 6.93 16.78
CA SER A 345 -11.09 7.15 17.30
C SER A 345 -12.16 6.63 16.34
N ILE A 346 -11.99 6.85 15.03
CA ILE A 346 -12.90 6.32 14.01
C ILE A 346 -12.88 4.78 14.02
N LEU A 347 -11.71 4.16 14.07
CA LEU A 347 -11.58 2.71 14.17
C LEU A 347 -12.26 2.17 15.44
N ALA A 348 -12.11 2.85 16.58
CA ALA A 348 -12.77 2.47 17.83
C ALA A 348 -14.29 2.56 17.72
N VAL A 349 -14.82 3.64 17.15
CA VAL A 349 -16.26 3.79 16.89
C VAL A 349 -16.76 2.70 15.95
N MET A 350 -16.03 2.41 14.86
CA MET A 350 -16.38 1.33 13.94
C MET A 350 -16.38 -0.04 14.65
N ALA A 351 -15.43 -0.31 15.54
CA ALA A 351 -15.41 -1.54 16.33
C ALA A 351 -16.70 -1.71 17.13
N VAL A 352 -17.07 -0.68 17.89
CA VAL A 352 -18.31 -0.68 18.72
C VAL A 352 -19.55 -0.84 17.85
N ALA A 353 -19.65 -0.11 16.73
CA ALA A 353 -20.76 -0.17 15.83
C ALA A 353 -20.93 -1.57 15.20
N LEU A 354 -19.83 -2.15 14.66
CA LEU A 354 -19.84 -3.47 14.03
C LEU A 354 -20.22 -4.57 15.01
N ILE A 355 -19.69 -4.52 16.22
CA ILE A 355 -20.02 -5.48 17.27
C ILE A 355 -21.51 -5.36 17.62
N THR A 356 -22.00 -4.15 17.85
CA THR A 356 -23.39 -3.92 18.23
C THR A 356 -24.36 -4.42 17.16
N ILE A 357 -24.07 -4.13 15.87
CA ILE A 357 -24.88 -4.59 14.73
C ILE A 357 -24.83 -6.11 14.63
N SER A 358 -23.64 -6.69 14.76
CA SER A 358 -23.46 -8.15 14.70
C SER A 358 -24.26 -8.86 15.79
N PHE A 359 -24.22 -8.35 17.02
CA PHE A 359 -25.00 -8.93 18.14
C PHE A 359 -26.51 -8.80 17.93
N LYS A 360 -27.01 -7.66 17.52
CA LYS A 360 -28.45 -7.48 17.25
C LYS A 360 -28.93 -8.46 16.16
N LYS A 361 -28.18 -8.60 15.06
CA LYS A 361 -28.54 -9.56 13.99
C LYS A 361 -28.44 -11.00 14.43
N PHE A 362 -27.50 -11.33 15.32
CA PHE A 362 -27.36 -12.67 15.83
C PHE A 362 -28.50 -13.04 16.77
N LYS A 363 -28.93 -12.12 17.65
CA LYS A 363 -30.06 -12.30 18.55
C LYS A 363 -31.39 -12.50 17.81
N ASN A 364 -31.68 -11.64 16.83
CA ASN A 364 -32.94 -11.70 16.05
C ASN A 364 -33.07 -12.96 15.16
N ARG A 365 -32.03 -13.75 15.03
CA ARG A 365 -32.07 -15.03 14.30
C ARG A 365 -32.24 -16.23 15.22
N LEU A 366 -32.17 -16.03 16.52
CA LEU A 366 -32.34 -17.03 17.57
C LEU A 366 -33.76 -17.03 18.15
N GLU A 367 -34.50 -15.93 17.91
CA GLU A 367 -35.95 -15.79 18.12
C GLU A 367 -36.68 -16.13 16.80
#